data_1702e2f3bc3c0ded0caa3929ff166f74
#
_entry.id   1702e2f3bc3c0ded0caa3929ff166f74
#
_cell.length_a   1.000
_cell.length_b   1.000
_cell.length_c   1.000
_cell.angle_alpha   90.00
_cell.angle_beta   90.00
_cell.angle_gamma   90.00
#
_symmetry.space_group_name_H-M   'P 1'
#
loop_
_entity.id
_entity.type
_entity.pdbx_description
1 polymer ?
#
loop_
_entity_poly.entity_id
_entity_poly.type
_entity_poly.pdbx_seq_one_letter_code
_entity_poly.pdbx_strand_id
1 'polypeptide(L)'
;LVLKPSFTFAQSCCEPQNQADFQLLADNKAFRMSHDEPRPFTFVSLTGGEMMTFKTPDGKTANGFLLKAKSKSKKYLFVYQEWWGLNDYIKQEAEKWYNELDGQVNVLAIDMYDGKIATNRDDAGKYMKEAQEPRLEQIVKGAIDFAGRRAKIASIGWCFGGGWSLKSALLEGKRAVGCVMYYGMPVKEVEKLKTLRTDVLGIFAGREKWISKEVVADFEKNMKSAEKSVTTKIFDAEHAFANPSNPNFDKAATAEAFKMASNYLKTRLLN
;
A
#
# COMPACT_ATOMS: atom_id res chain seq x y z
N LEU A 1 -17.40 44.66 -43.23
CA LEU A 1 -16.47 43.64 -42.78
C LEU A 1 -16.59 43.54 -41.26
N VAL A 2 -17.19 42.45 -40.77
CA VAL A 2 -17.34 42.18 -39.34
C VAL A 2 -16.36 41.05 -38.99
N LEU A 3 -15.33 41.39 -38.22
CA LEU A 3 -14.39 40.42 -37.67
C LEU A 3 -15.06 39.72 -36.50
N LYS A 4 -15.16 38.37 -36.57
CA LYS A 4 -15.53 37.50 -35.44
C LYS A 4 -14.28 37.18 -34.61
N PRO A 5 -14.32 37.32 -33.30
CA PRO A 5 -13.22 36.83 -32.46
C PRO A 5 -13.27 35.31 -32.33
N SER A 6 -12.16 34.62 -32.66
CA SER A 6 -11.96 33.21 -32.40
C SER A 6 -11.58 33.02 -30.93
N PHE A 7 -12.44 32.43 -30.16
CA PHE A 7 -12.10 31.95 -28.82
C PHE A 7 -11.37 30.59 -28.94
N THR A 8 -10.09 30.59 -28.70
CA THR A 8 -9.30 29.36 -28.46
C THR A 8 -9.58 28.88 -27.04
N PHE A 9 -10.29 27.77 -26.90
CA PHE A 9 -10.36 27.05 -25.63
C PHE A 9 -8.99 26.43 -25.34
N ALA A 10 -8.32 26.95 -24.32
CA ALA A 10 -7.17 26.26 -23.74
C ALA A 10 -7.69 24.99 -23.08
N GLN A 11 -7.38 23.83 -23.65
CA GLN A 11 -7.56 22.55 -22.99
C GLN A 11 -6.67 22.49 -21.73
N SER A 12 -7.33 22.46 -20.59
CA SER A 12 -6.69 22.23 -19.30
C SER A 12 -6.14 20.80 -19.27
N CYS A 13 -4.83 20.66 -19.45
CA CYS A 13 -4.10 19.41 -19.20
C CYS A 13 -3.90 19.23 -17.69
N CYS A 14 -4.91 18.73 -16.99
CA CYS A 14 -4.79 18.18 -15.64
C CYS A 14 -5.36 16.77 -15.64
N GLU A 15 -4.61 15.81 -16.20
CA GLU A 15 -4.87 14.40 -15.95
C GLU A 15 -4.25 14.00 -14.60
N PRO A 16 -4.90 13.12 -13.82
CA PRO A 16 -4.34 12.59 -12.58
C PRO A 16 -3.21 11.60 -12.90
N GLN A 17 -1.95 12.07 -12.80
CA GLN A 17 -0.76 11.33 -13.23
C GLN A 17 -0.37 10.12 -12.37
N ASN A 18 -0.95 9.92 -11.19
CA ASN A 18 -0.46 8.89 -10.25
C ASN A 18 -1.03 7.50 -10.44
N GLN A 19 -2.23 7.37 -10.97
CA GLN A 19 -2.79 6.05 -11.30
C GLN A 19 -2.20 5.52 -12.61
N ALA A 20 -1.85 6.41 -13.53
CA ALA A 20 -1.24 6.06 -14.80
C ALA A 20 0.04 5.23 -14.62
N ASP A 21 0.87 5.51 -13.61
CA ASP A 21 2.15 4.83 -13.42
C ASP A 21 1.98 3.35 -13.05
N PHE A 22 1.06 3.01 -12.12
CA PHE A 22 0.80 1.59 -11.79
C PHE A 22 -0.01 0.87 -12.87
N GLN A 23 -0.97 1.52 -13.52
CA GLN A 23 -1.69 0.95 -14.65
C GLN A 23 -0.76 0.70 -15.84
N LEU A 24 0.20 1.60 -16.08
CA LEU A 24 1.24 1.39 -17.09
C LEU A 24 2.13 0.19 -16.77
N LEU A 25 2.42 -0.05 -15.48
CA LEU A 25 3.15 -1.24 -15.04
C LEU A 25 2.33 -2.52 -15.26
N ALA A 26 1.01 -2.48 -15.10
CA ALA A 26 0.13 -3.62 -15.39
C ALA A 26 0.21 -4.09 -16.85
N ASP A 27 0.38 -3.15 -17.79
CA ASP A 27 0.54 -3.44 -19.22
C ASP A 27 2.01 -3.70 -19.62
N ASN A 28 2.97 -3.42 -18.74
CA ASN A 28 4.39 -3.62 -19.03
C ASN A 28 4.79 -5.10 -18.98
N LYS A 29 5.12 -5.68 -20.13
CA LYS A 29 5.50 -7.09 -20.24
C LYS A 29 6.69 -7.45 -19.36
N ALA A 30 7.71 -6.59 -19.27
CA ALA A 30 8.91 -6.85 -18.47
C ALA A 30 8.58 -6.85 -16.96
N PHE A 31 7.72 -5.91 -16.51
CA PHE A 31 7.21 -5.90 -15.13
C PHE A 31 6.45 -7.19 -14.81
N ARG A 32 5.51 -7.59 -15.67
CA ARG A 32 4.73 -8.83 -15.47
C ARG A 32 5.63 -10.07 -15.43
N MET A 33 6.64 -10.14 -16.30
CA MET A 33 7.57 -11.27 -16.34
C MET A 33 8.56 -11.31 -15.17
N SER A 34 8.78 -10.22 -14.45
CA SER A 34 9.60 -10.20 -13.24
C SER A 34 8.90 -10.72 -11.99
N HIS A 35 7.61 -11.06 -12.09
CA HIS A 35 6.81 -11.60 -11.00
C HIS A 35 6.41 -13.04 -11.35
N ASP A 36 6.98 -14.01 -10.66
CA ASP A 36 6.53 -15.39 -10.77
C ASP A 36 5.15 -15.57 -10.14
N GLU A 37 4.39 -16.50 -10.71
CA GLU A 37 3.07 -16.85 -10.22
C GLU A 37 3.18 -17.43 -8.79
N PRO A 38 2.30 -17.00 -7.87
CA PRO A 38 2.35 -17.50 -6.51
C PRO A 38 2.05 -19.00 -6.50
N ARG A 39 2.89 -19.75 -5.79
CA ARG A 39 2.63 -21.19 -5.61
C ARG A 39 1.33 -21.37 -4.86
N PRO A 40 0.54 -22.41 -5.16
CA PRO A 40 -0.65 -22.74 -4.39
C PRO A 40 -0.29 -22.87 -2.89
N PHE A 41 -1.01 -22.12 -2.07
CA PHE A 41 -0.81 -22.10 -0.62
C PHE A 41 -2.14 -21.86 0.05
N THR A 42 -2.42 -22.59 1.13
CA THR A 42 -3.60 -22.40 1.96
C THR A 42 -3.17 -21.98 3.35
N PHE A 43 -3.64 -20.85 3.81
CA PHE A 43 -3.38 -20.32 5.13
C PHE A 43 -4.60 -20.52 6.04
N VAL A 44 -4.33 -21.06 7.23
CA VAL A 44 -5.32 -21.14 8.32
C VAL A 44 -4.76 -20.36 9.49
N SER A 45 -5.50 -19.34 9.92
CA SER A 45 -5.07 -18.52 11.06
C SER A 45 -5.06 -19.31 12.35
N LEU A 46 -3.96 -19.22 13.08
CA LEU A 46 -3.80 -19.83 14.42
C LEU A 46 -4.20 -18.86 15.54
N THR A 47 -4.41 -17.60 15.23
CA THR A 47 -4.70 -16.53 16.21
C THR A 47 -6.11 -15.95 16.08
N GLY A 48 -7.00 -16.63 15.31
CA GLY A 48 -8.39 -16.25 15.17
C GLY A 48 -8.66 -15.15 14.13
N GLY A 49 -7.78 -15.04 13.12
CA GLY A 49 -8.03 -14.15 11.98
C GLY A 49 -9.21 -14.67 11.15
N GLU A 50 -10.08 -13.76 10.75
CA GLU A 50 -11.30 -14.06 10.01
C GLU A 50 -11.56 -13.06 8.87
N MET A 51 -12.16 -13.55 7.78
CA MET A 51 -12.68 -12.65 6.73
C MET A 51 -13.89 -11.89 7.25
N MET A 52 -13.93 -10.60 6.94
CA MET A 52 -15.03 -9.72 7.34
C MET A 52 -15.40 -8.76 6.23
N THR A 53 -16.54 -8.13 6.37
CA THR A 53 -17.00 -7.06 5.47
C THR A 53 -17.21 -5.76 6.26
N PHE A 54 -17.03 -4.63 5.58
CA PHE A 54 -17.32 -3.31 6.13
C PHE A 54 -17.98 -2.41 5.07
N LYS A 55 -18.72 -1.41 5.52
CA LYS A 55 -19.37 -0.44 4.64
C LYS A 55 -18.37 0.56 4.09
N THR A 56 -18.55 0.97 2.85
CA THR A 56 -17.80 2.06 2.21
C THR A 56 -18.69 3.30 2.03
N PRO A 57 -18.13 4.52 1.99
CA PRO A 57 -18.94 5.74 1.89
C PRO A 57 -19.83 5.83 0.66
N ASP A 58 -19.51 5.12 -0.43
CA ASP A 58 -20.32 5.02 -1.64
C ASP A 58 -21.52 4.06 -1.48
N GLY A 59 -21.82 3.59 -0.27
CA GLY A 59 -22.94 2.70 0.04
C GLY A 59 -22.70 1.22 -0.25
N LYS A 60 -21.56 0.87 -0.81
CA LYS A 60 -21.15 -0.51 -1.09
C LYS A 60 -20.54 -1.18 0.15
N THR A 61 -20.07 -2.41 -0.03
CA THR A 61 -19.27 -3.16 0.95
C THR A 61 -17.87 -3.39 0.38
N ALA A 62 -16.92 -3.55 1.28
CA ALA A 62 -15.59 -4.04 0.99
C ALA A 62 -15.24 -5.17 1.95
N ASN A 63 -14.20 -5.93 1.63
CA ASN A 63 -13.76 -7.07 2.40
C ASN A 63 -12.40 -6.80 3.05
N GLY A 64 -12.08 -7.57 4.08
CA GLY A 64 -10.77 -7.61 4.69
C GLY A 64 -10.60 -8.84 5.55
N PHE A 65 -9.35 -9.15 5.87
CA PHE A 65 -9.00 -10.18 6.85
C PHE A 65 -8.58 -9.48 8.14
N LEU A 66 -9.31 -9.75 9.23
CA LEU A 66 -9.16 -9.07 10.51
C LEU A 66 -8.65 -9.99 11.59
N LEU A 67 -7.57 -9.58 12.24
CA LEU A 67 -7.10 -10.13 13.52
C LEU A 67 -7.37 -9.09 14.60
N LYS A 68 -8.29 -9.40 15.51
CA LYS A 68 -8.67 -8.51 16.62
C LYS A 68 -7.61 -8.54 17.72
N ALA A 69 -7.27 -7.40 18.26
CA ALA A 69 -6.38 -7.33 19.43
C ALA A 69 -6.91 -8.15 20.60
N LYS A 70 -6.02 -8.77 21.39
CA LYS A 70 -6.35 -9.61 22.56
C LYS A 70 -7.18 -8.86 23.61
N SER A 71 -7.05 -7.55 23.65
CA SER A 71 -7.84 -6.67 24.50
C SER A 71 -8.41 -5.51 23.69
N LYS A 72 -9.42 -4.80 24.23
CA LYS A 72 -10.03 -3.66 23.54
C LYS A 72 -8.97 -2.62 23.15
N SER A 73 -8.76 -2.44 21.86
CA SER A 73 -7.76 -1.54 21.30
C SER A 73 -8.38 -0.62 20.24
N LYS A 74 -7.89 0.61 20.17
CA LYS A 74 -8.17 1.56 19.09
C LYS A 74 -6.98 1.72 18.14
N LYS A 75 -5.97 0.86 18.29
CA LYS A 75 -4.77 0.84 17.47
C LYS A 75 -4.98 -0.17 16.35
N TYR A 76 -4.66 0.24 15.12
CA TYR A 76 -4.82 -0.57 13.92
C TYR A 76 -3.54 -0.56 13.10
N LEU A 77 -3.20 -1.71 12.54
CA LEU A 77 -2.28 -1.83 11.43
C LEU A 77 -3.08 -2.23 10.18
N PHE A 78 -3.10 -1.36 9.18
CA PHE A 78 -3.67 -1.66 7.87
C PHE A 78 -2.59 -2.29 6.99
N VAL A 79 -2.90 -3.45 6.42
CA VAL A 79 -2.00 -4.23 5.57
C VAL A 79 -2.52 -4.22 4.15
N TYR A 80 -1.69 -3.80 3.20
CA TYR A 80 -2.03 -3.67 1.79
C TYR A 80 -1.34 -4.72 0.95
N GLN A 81 -2.14 -5.46 0.19
CA GLN A 81 -1.74 -6.54 -0.71
C GLN A 81 -0.82 -6.09 -1.85
N GLU A 82 -0.05 -7.00 -2.38
CA GLU A 82 0.60 -6.84 -3.68
C GLU A 82 -0.44 -6.93 -4.82
N TRP A 83 0.00 -6.94 -6.05
CA TRP A 83 -0.87 -7.00 -7.23
C TRP A 83 -1.66 -8.30 -7.40
N TRP A 84 -1.39 -9.32 -6.57
CA TRP A 84 -2.07 -10.62 -6.59
C TRP A 84 -3.46 -10.63 -5.92
N GLY A 85 -3.83 -9.60 -5.20
CA GLY A 85 -5.05 -9.58 -4.39
C GLY A 85 -4.81 -10.03 -2.94
N LEU A 86 -5.86 -10.03 -2.12
CA LEU A 86 -5.82 -10.48 -0.71
C LEU A 86 -5.74 -12.01 -0.65
N ASN A 87 -4.63 -12.56 -1.10
CA ASN A 87 -4.36 -13.99 -1.09
C ASN A 87 -3.88 -14.49 0.29
N ASP A 88 -3.69 -15.79 0.41
CA ASP A 88 -3.31 -16.42 1.66
C ASP A 88 -1.90 -16.04 2.15
N TYR A 89 -1.00 -15.64 1.26
CA TYR A 89 0.31 -15.08 1.65
C TYR A 89 0.17 -13.75 2.40
N ILE A 90 -0.73 -12.88 1.95
CA ILE A 90 -0.98 -11.58 2.62
C ILE A 90 -1.70 -11.79 3.95
N LYS A 91 -2.62 -12.75 4.05
CA LYS A 91 -3.25 -13.11 5.33
C LYS A 91 -2.23 -13.66 6.33
N GLN A 92 -1.29 -14.50 5.87
CA GLN A 92 -0.18 -14.99 6.69
C GLN A 92 0.74 -13.84 7.14
N GLU A 93 1.06 -12.91 6.26
CA GLU A 93 1.88 -11.74 6.60
C GLU A 93 1.15 -10.84 7.63
N ALA A 94 -0.16 -10.66 7.49
CA ALA A 94 -0.98 -9.95 8.49
C ALA A 94 -0.92 -10.62 9.86
N GLU A 95 -1.00 -11.95 9.94
CA GLU A 95 -0.87 -12.68 11.20
C GLU A 95 0.55 -12.60 11.77
N LYS A 96 1.57 -12.60 10.94
CA LYS A 96 2.95 -12.36 11.36
C LYS A 96 3.11 -10.99 12.02
N TRP A 97 2.55 -9.93 11.43
CA TRP A 97 2.53 -8.59 12.03
C TRP A 97 1.70 -8.53 13.31
N TYR A 98 0.58 -9.22 13.38
CA TYR A 98 -0.22 -9.33 14.61
C TYR A 98 0.62 -9.93 15.76
N ASN A 99 1.35 -11.02 15.50
CA ASN A 99 2.23 -11.65 16.48
C ASN A 99 3.42 -10.74 16.83
N GLU A 100 4.02 -10.06 15.84
CA GLU A 100 5.14 -9.13 16.05
C GLU A 100 4.74 -7.93 16.93
N LEU A 101 3.46 -7.54 16.91
CA LEU A 101 2.86 -6.50 17.76
C LEU A 101 2.21 -7.08 19.02
N ASP A 102 2.59 -8.29 19.44
CA ASP A 102 2.14 -8.99 20.66
C ASP A 102 0.62 -9.17 20.77
N GLY A 103 -0.10 -9.06 19.67
CA GLY A 103 -1.56 -9.08 19.65
C GLY A 103 -2.22 -7.89 20.35
N GLN A 104 -1.54 -6.77 20.50
CA GLN A 104 -2.06 -5.55 21.15
C GLN A 104 -2.74 -4.59 20.16
N VAL A 105 -2.62 -4.86 18.88
CA VAL A 105 -3.09 -4.03 17.76
C VAL A 105 -4.04 -4.85 16.90
N ASN A 106 -5.15 -4.24 16.47
CA ASN A 106 -5.98 -4.86 15.44
C ASN A 106 -5.22 -4.81 14.11
N VAL A 107 -5.12 -5.94 13.42
CA VAL A 107 -4.50 -5.98 12.09
C VAL A 107 -5.58 -6.27 11.07
N LEU A 108 -5.76 -5.36 10.10
CA LEU A 108 -6.73 -5.48 9.02
C LEU A 108 -6.00 -5.51 7.67
N ALA A 109 -5.95 -6.68 7.07
CA ALA A 109 -5.53 -6.79 5.68
C ALA A 109 -6.72 -6.47 4.77
N ILE A 110 -6.58 -5.41 3.99
CA ILE A 110 -7.68 -4.81 3.21
C ILE A 110 -7.69 -5.43 1.82
N ASP A 111 -8.85 -5.89 1.37
CA ASP A 111 -9.06 -6.37 0.02
C ASP A 111 -9.28 -5.20 -0.94
N MET A 112 -8.27 -4.92 -1.75
CA MET A 112 -8.29 -3.82 -2.70
C MET A 112 -8.92 -4.20 -4.05
N TYR A 113 -9.32 -5.46 -4.24
CA TYR A 113 -9.83 -5.96 -5.54
C TYR A 113 -11.25 -6.52 -5.46
N ASP A 114 -12.03 -6.16 -4.42
CA ASP A 114 -13.43 -6.59 -4.25
C ASP A 114 -13.61 -8.13 -4.38
N GLY A 115 -12.73 -8.89 -3.74
CA GLY A 115 -12.78 -10.36 -3.68
C GLY A 115 -11.98 -11.07 -4.77
N LYS A 116 -11.38 -10.35 -5.72
CA LYS A 116 -10.60 -10.97 -6.79
C LYS A 116 -9.19 -11.33 -6.31
N ILE A 117 -8.77 -12.56 -6.55
CA ILE A 117 -7.43 -13.07 -6.27
C ILE A 117 -6.86 -13.65 -7.57
N ALA A 118 -5.70 -13.16 -7.98
CA ALA A 118 -5.01 -13.64 -9.16
C ALA A 118 -4.09 -14.81 -8.82
N THR A 119 -4.13 -15.83 -9.67
CA THR A 119 -3.24 -17.01 -9.61
C THR A 119 -2.24 -17.06 -10.76
N ASN A 120 -2.38 -16.15 -11.71
CA ASN A 120 -1.51 -16.00 -12.86
C ASN A 120 -1.27 -14.51 -13.17
N ARG A 121 -0.22 -14.22 -13.96
CA ARG A 121 0.21 -12.85 -14.29
C ARG A 121 -0.84 -12.07 -15.09
N ASP A 122 -1.61 -12.74 -15.92
CA ASP A 122 -2.61 -12.09 -16.78
C ASP A 122 -3.78 -11.57 -15.95
N ASP A 123 -4.29 -12.38 -15.04
CA ASP A 123 -5.34 -11.95 -14.10
C ASP A 123 -4.82 -10.86 -13.15
N ALA A 124 -3.58 -10.96 -12.64
CA ALA A 124 -3.00 -9.93 -11.78
C ALA A 124 -2.91 -8.58 -12.50
N GLY A 125 -2.38 -8.57 -13.72
CA GLY A 125 -2.33 -7.36 -14.55
C GLY A 125 -3.71 -6.81 -14.86
N LYS A 126 -4.68 -7.68 -15.19
CA LYS A 126 -6.08 -7.32 -15.43
C LYS A 126 -6.71 -6.67 -14.19
N TYR A 127 -6.61 -7.31 -13.02
CA TYR A 127 -7.23 -6.80 -11.79
C TYR A 127 -6.60 -5.49 -11.34
N MET A 128 -5.28 -5.35 -11.43
CA MET A 128 -4.59 -4.09 -11.14
C MET A 128 -5.04 -2.96 -12.07
N LYS A 129 -5.28 -3.24 -13.35
CA LYS A 129 -5.77 -2.27 -14.34
C LYS A 129 -7.24 -1.90 -14.12
N GLU A 130 -8.08 -2.87 -13.74
CA GLU A 130 -9.51 -2.67 -13.45
C GLU A 130 -9.74 -1.95 -12.11
N ALA A 131 -8.78 -1.98 -11.19
CA ALA A 131 -8.88 -1.39 -9.87
C ALA A 131 -8.82 0.16 -9.95
N GLN A 132 -9.98 0.77 -10.16
CA GLN A 132 -10.12 2.22 -10.33
C GLN A 132 -9.87 2.97 -9.03
N GLU A 133 -9.03 4.02 -9.06
CA GLU A 133 -8.63 4.79 -7.87
C GLU A 133 -9.82 5.30 -7.03
N PRO A 134 -10.92 5.82 -7.62
CA PRO A 134 -12.07 6.22 -6.82
C PRO A 134 -12.66 5.08 -5.98
N ARG A 135 -12.72 3.84 -6.51
CA ARG A 135 -13.19 2.68 -5.74
C ARG A 135 -12.22 2.28 -4.64
N LEU A 136 -10.93 2.27 -4.94
CA LEU A 136 -9.88 1.95 -3.98
C LEU A 136 -9.87 2.94 -2.81
N GLU A 137 -10.06 4.24 -3.09
CA GLU A 137 -10.23 5.24 -2.03
C GLU A 137 -11.47 4.98 -1.16
N GLN A 138 -12.61 4.59 -1.76
CA GLN A 138 -13.81 4.27 -0.99
C GLN A 138 -13.58 3.05 -0.06
N ILE A 139 -12.85 2.03 -0.53
CA ILE A 139 -12.45 0.89 0.28
C ILE A 139 -11.62 1.34 1.47
N VAL A 140 -10.57 2.13 1.24
CA VAL A 140 -9.71 2.66 2.30
C VAL A 140 -10.49 3.53 3.29
N LYS A 141 -11.33 4.46 2.80
CA LYS A 141 -12.19 5.30 3.64
C LYS A 141 -13.15 4.46 4.49
N GLY A 142 -13.72 3.39 3.92
CA GLY A 142 -14.55 2.44 4.66
C GLY A 142 -13.79 1.73 5.77
N ALA A 143 -12.55 1.27 5.53
CA ALA A 143 -11.69 0.68 6.54
C ALA A 143 -11.35 1.67 7.67
N ILE A 144 -11.07 2.93 7.31
CA ILE A 144 -10.83 4.02 8.27
C ILE A 144 -12.06 4.30 9.14
N ASP A 145 -13.26 4.28 8.56
CA ASP A 145 -14.52 4.48 9.29
C ASP A 145 -14.84 3.28 10.18
N PHE A 146 -14.57 2.05 9.72
CA PHE A 146 -14.64 0.83 10.52
C PHE A 146 -13.72 0.89 11.75
N ALA A 147 -12.48 1.35 11.60
CA ALA A 147 -11.56 1.52 12.72
C ALA A 147 -12.05 2.56 13.74
N GLY A 148 -12.84 3.54 13.30
CA GLY A 148 -13.53 4.52 14.14
C GLY A 148 -12.78 5.84 14.31
N ARG A 149 -13.52 6.84 14.78
CA ARG A 149 -13.06 8.24 14.83
C ARG A 149 -11.83 8.48 15.72
N ARG A 150 -11.58 7.65 16.70
CA ARG A 150 -10.46 7.76 17.66
C ARG A 150 -9.38 6.71 17.41
N ALA A 151 -9.40 6.07 16.25
CA ALA A 151 -8.37 5.10 15.91
C ALA A 151 -7.01 5.79 15.74
N LYS A 152 -5.96 5.06 16.11
CA LYS A 152 -4.57 5.31 15.73
C LYS A 152 -4.22 4.25 14.67
N ILE A 153 -3.91 4.67 13.47
CA ILE A 153 -3.73 3.77 12.33
C ILE A 153 -2.31 3.91 11.79
N ALA A 154 -1.60 2.82 11.71
CA ALA A 154 -0.42 2.72 10.87
C ALA A 154 -0.74 1.85 9.66
N SER A 155 -0.06 2.09 8.55
CA SER A 155 -0.22 1.35 7.31
C SER A 155 1.08 0.70 6.89
N ILE A 156 0.99 -0.48 6.26
CA ILE A 156 2.10 -1.20 5.64
C ILE A 156 1.64 -1.88 4.37
N GLY A 157 2.48 -1.94 3.35
CA GLY A 157 2.15 -2.63 2.11
C GLY A 157 3.36 -2.82 1.19
N TRP A 158 3.19 -3.69 0.19
CA TRP A 158 4.25 -4.10 -0.72
C TRP A 158 3.83 -3.86 -2.16
N CYS A 159 4.74 -3.42 -3.03
CA CYS A 159 4.48 -3.20 -4.45
C CYS A 159 3.29 -2.24 -4.66
N PHE A 160 2.22 -2.69 -5.30
CA PHE A 160 0.93 -1.97 -5.39
C PHE A 160 0.47 -1.48 -4.01
N GLY A 161 0.47 -2.36 -3.02
CA GLY A 161 0.10 -2.04 -1.65
C GLY A 161 1.08 -1.09 -0.95
N GLY A 162 2.35 -1.06 -1.35
CA GLY A 162 3.32 -0.08 -0.84
C GLY A 162 2.93 1.35 -1.20
N GLY A 163 2.49 1.56 -2.45
CA GLY A 163 1.92 2.84 -2.88
C GLY A 163 0.61 3.17 -2.14
N TRP A 164 -0.24 2.17 -1.95
CA TRP A 164 -1.51 2.35 -1.21
C TRP A 164 -1.31 2.57 0.28
N SER A 165 -0.25 2.07 0.89
CA SER A 165 0.11 2.41 2.27
C SER A 165 0.29 3.93 2.45
N LEU A 166 1.03 4.59 1.53
CA LEU A 166 1.19 6.05 1.57
C LEU A 166 -0.12 6.79 1.27
N LYS A 167 -0.89 6.35 0.25
CA LYS A 167 -2.20 6.95 -0.05
C LYS A 167 -3.17 6.79 1.13
N SER A 168 -3.16 5.65 1.81
CA SER A 168 -3.94 5.43 3.03
C SER A 168 -3.56 6.41 4.14
N ALA A 169 -2.28 6.56 4.42
CA ALA A 169 -1.81 7.50 5.43
C ALA A 169 -2.25 8.95 5.15
N LEU A 170 -2.33 9.35 3.88
CA LEU A 170 -2.90 10.64 3.48
C LEU A 170 -4.41 10.72 3.79
N LEU A 171 -5.18 9.66 3.50
CA LEU A 171 -6.62 9.58 3.75
C LEU A 171 -6.96 9.46 5.25
N GLU A 172 -6.12 8.82 6.04
CA GLU A 172 -6.27 8.65 7.49
C GLU A 172 -6.21 10.00 8.24
N GLY A 173 -5.51 10.98 7.69
CA GLY A 173 -5.39 12.32 8.26
C GLY A 173 -4.85 12.28 9.69
N LYS A 174 -5.56 12.84 10.67
CA LYS A 174 -5.14 12.86 12.09
C LYS A 174 -5.08 11.49 12.77
N ARG A 175 -5.61 10.43 12.15
CA ARG A 175 -5.56 9.05 12.65
C ARG A 175 -4.26 8.35 12.26
N ALA A 176 -3.56 8.84 11.24
CA ALA A 176 -2.28 8.30 10.80
C ALA A 176 -1.21 8.48 11.88
N VAL A 177 -0.57 7.38 12.28
CA VAL A 177 0.53 7.37 13.24
C VAL A 177 1.80 6.74 12.67
N GLY A 178 1.74 6.12 11.50
CA GLY A 178 2.89 5.53 10.82
C GLY A 178 2.54 5.08 9.40
N CYS A 179 3.55 5.08 8.52
CA CYS A 179 3.42 4.56 7.16
C CYS A 179 4.70 3.81 6.78
N VAL A 180 4.56 2.55 6.41
CA VAL A 180 5.66 1.73 5.90
C VAL A 180 5.34 1.31 4.47
N MET A 181 6.19 1.66 3.53
CA MET A 181 6.03 1.26 2.14
C MET A 181 7.24 0.45 1.66
N TYR A 182 6.97 -0.76 1.17
CA TYR A 182 7.96 -1.61 0.53
C TYR A 182 7.84 -1.48 -0.98
N TYR A 183 8.90 -1.05 -1.64
CA TYR A 183 9.04 -0.94 -3.11
C TYR A 183 7.73 -0.55 -3.81
N GLY A 184 7.00 0.40 -3.21
CA GLY A 184 5.77 0.97 -3.76
C GLY A 184 6.01 2.27 -4.50
N MET A 185 5.18 2.58 -5.49
CA MET A 185 5.25 3.86 -6.21
C MET A 185 4.84 5.01 -5.28
N PRO A 186 5.71 5.99 -5.03
CA PRO A 186 5.40 7.11 -4.15
C PRO A 186 4.45 8.12 -4.81
N VAL A 187 3.74 8.86 -3.96
CA VAL A 187 2.95 10.04 -4.38
C VAL A 187 3.92 11.15 -4.76
N LYS A 188 3.71 11.77 -5.93
CA LYS A 188 4.59 12.79 -6.51
C LYS A 188 4.16 14.22 -6.16
N GLU A 189 2.87 14.45 -5.92
CA GLU A 189 2.30 15.77 -5.71
C GLU A 189 2.61 16.31 -4.33
N VAL A 190 3.47 17.32 -4.28
CA VAL A 190 3.88 18.01 -3.05
C VAL A 190 2.67 18.51 -2.25
N GLU A 191 1.65 19.05 -2.92
CA GLU A 191 0.45 19.57 -2.25
C GLU A 191 -0.35 18.45 -1.54
N LYS A 192 -0.41 17.24 -2.12
CA LYS A 192 -0.98 16.08 -1.41
C LYS A 192 -0.10 15.67 -0.23
N LEU A 193 1.21 15.61 -0.41
CA LEU A 193 2.15 15.24 0.64
C LEU A 193 2.10 16.21 1.83
N LYS A 194 1.84 17.51 1.63
CA LYS A 194 1.64 18.50 2.72
C LYS A 194 0.51 18.11 3.69
N THR A 195 -0.47 17.34 3.23
CA THR A 195 -1.60 16.89 4.07
C THR A 195 -1.25 15.72 4.99
N LEU A 196 -0.13 15.03 4.76
CA LEU A 196 0.33 13.89 5.56
C LEU A 196 0.50 14.28 7.03
N ARG A 197 0.08 13.42 7.95
CA ARG A 197 0.12 13.67 9.40
C ARG A 197 1.05 12.75 10.17
N THR A 198 1.81 11.94 9.47
CA THR A 198 2.85 11.05 10.01
C THR A 198 4.11 11.13 9.17
N ASP A 199 5.20 10.56 9.64
CA ASP A 199 6.39 10.30 8.84
C ASP A 199 6.23 8.99 8.05
N VAL A 200 7.16 8.70 7.15
CA VAL A 200 7.16 7.53 6.29
C VAL A 200 8.47 6.76 6.44
N LEU A 201 8.38 5.44 6.54
CA LEU A 201 9.51 4.53 6.30
C LEU A 201 9.36 3.92 4.90
N GLY A 202 10.24 4.32 3.98
CA GLY A 202 10.33 3.80 2.63
C GLY A 202 11.44 2.76 2.50
N ILE A 203 11.09 1.56 2.10
CA ILE A 203 12.00 0.41 1.89
C ILE A 203 11.98 0.07 0.41
N PHE A 204 13.11 0.23 -0.29
CA PHE A 204 13.19 0.14 -1.74
C PHE A 204 14.23 -0.88 -2.20
N ALA A 205 14.06 -1.36 -3.43
CA ALA A 205 14.97 -2.26 -4.12
C ALA A 205 15.91 -1.44 -5.02
N GLY A 206 17.22 -1.64 -4.93
CA GLY A 206 18.21 -0.84 -5.65
C GLY A 206 18.52 -1.33 -7.07
N ARG A 207 18.13 -2.58 -7.40
CA ARG A 207 18.28 -3.17 -8.72
C ARG A 207 17.00 -3.13 -9.55
N GLU A 208 16.02 -2.39 -9.08
CA GLU A 208 14.72 -2.21 -9.73
C GLU A 208 14.77 -1.15 -10.83
N LYS A 209 13.96 -1.34 -11.89
CA LYS A 209 13.88 -0.44 -13.05
C LYS A 209 12.73 0.56 -12.96
N TRP A 210 11.63 0.24 -12.26
CA TRP A 210 10.39 1.03 -12.28
C TRP A 210 10.32 2.03 -11.12
N ILE A 211 10.72 1.59 -9.91
CA ILE A 211 10.86 2.47 -8.75
C ILE A 211 12.36 2.67 -8.52
N SER A 212 13.00 3.28 -9.50
CA SER A 212 14.45 3.47 -9.55
C SER A 212 14.96 4.36 -8.41
N LYS A 213 16.29 4.41 -8.24
CA LYS A 213 16.93 5.30 -7.26
C LYS A 213 16.58 6.77 -7.47
N GLU A 214 16.35 7.17 -8.73
CA GLU A 214 15.92 8.52 -9.10
C GLU A 214 14.50 8.79 -8.62
N VAL A 215 13.58 7.83 -8.77
CA VAL A 215 12.21 7.92 -8.23
C VAL A 215 12.22 8.06 -6.71
N VAL A 216 13.09 7.33 -6.03
CA VAL A 216 13.26 7.44 -4.57
C VAL A 216 13.82 8.80 -4.18
N ALA A 217 14.85 9.30 -4.88
CA ALA A 217 15.42 10.61 -4.63
C ALA A 217 14.42 11.76 -4.88
N ASP A 218 13.60 11.65 -5.93
CA ASP A 218 12.51 12.60 -6.19
C ASP A 218 11.45 12.55 -5.07
N PHE A 219 11.13 11.37 -4.57
CA PHE A 219 10.22 11.23 -3.42
C PHE A 219 10.77 11.92 -2.17
N GLU A 220 12.05 11.72 -1.83
CA GLU A 220 12.71 12.40 -0.71
C GLU A 220 12.67 13.92 -0.88
N LYS A 221 12.96 14.42 -2.08
CA LYS A 221 12.89 15.84 -2.42
C LYS A 221 11.47 16.38 -2.26
N ASN A 222 10.45 15.65 -2.73
CA ASN A 222 9.06 16.06 -2.64
C ASN A 222 8.57 16.08 -1.18
N MET A 223 8.94 15.07 -0.37
CA MET A 223 8.67 15.04 1.06
C MET A 223 9.30 16.23 1.79
N LYS A 224 10.56 16.53 1.49
CA LYS A 224 11.24 17.73 2.02
C LYS A 224 10.53 19.02 1.61
N SER A 225 10.12 19.16 0.35
CA SER A 225 9.37 20.32 -0.13
C SER A 225 7.98 20.43 0.50
N ALA A 226 7.39 19.31 0.91
CA ALA A 226 6.14 19.25 1.66
C ALA A 226 6.34 19.48 3.18
N GLU A 227 7.56 19.65 3.65
CA GLU A 227 7.93 19.75 5.08
C GLU A 227 7.51 18.47 5.86
N LYS A 228 7.69 17.31 5.23
CA LYS A 228 7.38 16.00 5.83
C LYS A 228 8.62 15.15 5.96
N SER A 229 8.66 14.35 7.03
CA SER A 229 9.78 13.45 7.28
C SER A 229 9.60 12.14 6.54
N VAL A 230 10.66 11.66 5.94
CA VAL A 230 10.79 10.32 5.37
C VAL A 230 12.15 9.74 5.74
N THR A 231 12.15 8.46 6.07
CA THR A 231 13.36 7.65 6.18
C THR A 231 13.34 6.64 5.08
N THR A 232 14.33 6.62 4.21
CA THR A 232 14.45 5.66 3.12
C THR A 232 15.59 4.69 3.35
N LYS A 233 15.40 3.46 2.93
CA LYS A 233 16.46 2.44 2.85
C LYS A 233 16.37 1.76 1.50
N ILE A 234 17.44 1.82 0.74
CA ILE A 234 17.58 1.12 -0.54
C ILE A 234 18.46 -0.11 -0.30
N PHE A 235 17.90 -1.29 -0.56
CA PHE A 235 18.61 -2.57 -0.49
C PHE A 235 19.20 -2.92 -1.85
N ASP A 236 20.37 -3.54 -1.88
CA ASP A 236 20.93 -4.11 -3.11
C ASP A 236 20.20 -5.42 -3.47
N ALA A 237 18.95 -5.28 -3.87
CA ALA A 237 18.01 -6.35 -4.16
C ALA A 237 17.10 -6.00 -5.34
N GLU A 238 16.45 -7.00 -5.90
CA GLU A 238 15.45 -6.86 -6.96
C GLU A 238 14.08 -6.50 -6.41
N HIS A 239 13.15 -6.08 -7.28
CA HIS A 239 11.74 -5.90 -6.91
C HIS A 239 11.16 -7.16 -6.26
N ALA A 240 10.27 -6.98 -5.28
CA ALA A 240 9.64 -8.07 -4.52
C ALA A 240 10.63 -8.94 -3.69
N PHE A 241 11.81 -8.41 -3.33
CA PHE A 241 12.79 -9.14 -2.52
C PHE A 241 12.25 -9.61 -1.15
N ALA A 242 11.22 -8.98 -0.62
CA ALA A 242 10.60 -9.34 0.65
C ALA A 242 9.43 -10.34 0.51
N ASN A 243 9.12 -10.81 -0.70
CA ASN A 243 8.06 -11.79 -0.95
C ASN A 243 8.63 -13.21 -1.03
N PRO A 244 8.34 -14.12 -0.05
CA PRO A 244 8.88 -15.47 -0.04
C PRO A 244 8.42 -16.36 -1.21
N SER A 245 7.34 -15.99 -1.90
CA SER A 245 6.85 -16.72 -3.08
C SER A 245 7.51 -16.27 -4.40
N ASN A 246 8.31 -15.20 -4.36
CA ASN A 246 8.97 -14.65 -5.55
C ASN A 246 10.41 -15.20 -5.65
N PRO A 247 10.94 -15.53 -6.87
CA PRO A 247 12.30 -15.97 -7.04
C PRO A 247 13.36 -14.92 -6.65
N ASN A 248 12.97 -13.64 -6.63
CA ASN A 248 13.82 -12.53 -6.18
C ASN A 248 13.92 -12.43 -4.65
N PHE A 249 13.33 -13.36 -3.90
CA PHE A 249 13.35 -13.34 -2.44
C PHE A 249 14.78 -13.33 -1.90
N ASP A 250 15.12 -12.26 -1.18
CA ASP A 250 16.38 -12.11 -0.48
C ASP A 250 16.14 -12.20 1.05
N LYS A 251 16.53 -13.33 1.63
CA LYS A 251 16.32 -13.60 3.05
C LYS A 251 17.00 -12.58 3.97
N ALA A 252 18.21 -12.15 3.62
CA ALA A 252 18.99 -11.23 4.45
C ALA A 252 18.40 -9.81 4.39
N ALA A 253 18.15 -9.31 3.17
CA ALA A 253 17.50 -8.01 2.97
C ALA A 253 16.10 -7.99 3.61
N THR A 254 15.32 -9.07 3.48
CA THR A 254 14.00 -9.20 4.11
C THR A 254 14.06 -9.13 5.62
N ALA A 255 15.04 -9.83 6.25
CA ALA A 255 15.17 -9.83 7.70
C ALA A 255 15.56 -8.44 8.25
N GLU A 256 16.48 -7.73 7.58
CA GLU A 256 16.85 -6.35 7.93
C GLU A 256 15.66 -5.40 7.75
N ALA A 257 15.00 -5.46 6.61
CA ALA A 257 13.82 -4.64 6.31
C ALA A 257 12.68 -4.88 7.31
N PHE A 258 12.41 -6.14 7.67
CA PHE A 258 11.42 -6.50 8.69
C PHE A 258 11.78 -5.90 10.05
N LYS A 259 13.04 -5.99 10.47
CA LYS A 259 13.51 -5.40 11.74
C LYS A 259 13.32 -3.88 11.77
N MET A 260 13.61 -3.19 10.66
CA MET A 260 13.39 -1.74 10.53
C MET A 260 11.91 -1.41 10.65
N ALA A 261 11.04 -2.10 9.91
CA ALA A 261 9.60 -1.90 9.92
C ALA A 261 8.99 -2.24 11.31
N SER A 262 9.45 -3.32 11.95
CA SER A 262 9.01 -3.71 13.29
C SER A 262 9.33 -2.64 14.32
N ASN A 263 10.57 -2.16 14.38
CA ASN A 263 10.96 -1.10 15.29
C ASN A 263 10.14 0.17 15.06
N TYR A 264 9.94 0.55 13.80
CA TYR A 264 9.14 1.69 13.41
C TYR A 264 7.68 1.55 13.88
N LEU A 265 7.03 0.44 13.60
CA LEU A 265 5.63 0.21 13.95
C LEU A 265 5.41 0.06 15.46
N LYS A 266 6.31 -0.65 16.17
CA LYS A 266 6.25 -0.79 17.64
C LYS A 266 6.30 0.56 18.33
N THR A 267 7.22 1.44 17.91
CA THR A 267 7.34 2.78 18.47
C THR A 267 6.03 3.60 18.33
N ARG A 268 5.25 3.38 17.29
CA ARG A 268 4.04 4.16 17.00
C ARG A 268 2.75 3.54 17.50
N LEU A 269 2.73 2.23 17.59
CA LEU A 269 1.52 1.49 17.96
C LEU A 269 1.55 0.93 19.38
N LEU A 270 2.72 0.68 19.98
CA LEU A 270 2.79 0.09 21.32
C LEU A 270 3.09 1.13 22.42
N ASN A 271 3.66 2.27 22.06
CA ASN A 271 3.95 3.38 23.00
C ASN A 271 2.80 4.36 23.18
#